data_829db35f1011c6cae6d67cfff73e8fc1
#
_entry.id   829db35f1011c6cae6d67cfff73e8fc1
#
_cell.length_a   1.000
_cell.length_b   1.000
_cell.length_c   1.000
_cell.angle_alpha   90.00
_cell.angle_beta   90.00
_cell.angle_gamma   90.00
#
_symmetry.space_group_name_H-M   'P 1'
#
loop_
_entity.id
_entity.type
_entity.pdbx_description
1 polymer ?
#
loop_
_entity_poly.entity_id
_entity_poly.type
_entity_poly.pdbx_seq_one_letter_code
_entity_poly.pdbx_strand_id
1 'polypeptide(L)'
;MRENAYQAGLKKRIKGLYPDCLIHKNDPNDIQGVPDLLVTHQGKCAYLEVKRSSTASHRPNQDYYVGKINETGGFARFIFPENEEEVIKEMEEYFDGISV
;
A
#
# COMPACT_ATOMS: atom_id res chain seq x y z
N MET A 1 6.94 15.81 -7.54
CA MET A 1 6.31 15.72 -6.20
C MET A 1 7.19 14.88 -5.28
N ARG A 2 7.33 15.33 -4.05
CA ARG A 2 8.07 14.54 -3.05
C ARG A 2 7.24 13.36 -2.59
N GLU A 3 7.90 12.27 -2.25
CA GLU A 3 7.23 11.05 -1.77
C GLU A 3 6.34 11.30 -0.55
N ASN A 4 6.82 12.11 0.42
CA ASN A 4 6.03 12.43 1.62
C ASN A 4 4.75 13.19 1.30
N ALA A 5 4.80 14.13 0.34
CA ALA A 5 3.61 14.87 -0.09
C ALA A 5 2.63 13.95 -0.80
N TYR A 6 3.13 13.07 -1.64
CA TYR A 6 2.30 12.08 -2.32
C TYR A 6 1.66 11.14 -1.31
N GLN A 7 2.44 10.63 -0.35
CA GLN A 7 1.92 9.74 0.69
C GLN A 7 0.81 10.40 1.51
N ALA A 8 0.98 11.67 1.86
CA ALA A 8 -0.04 12.42 2.62
C ALA A 8 -1.35 12.53 1.85
N GLY A 9 -1.29 12.85 0.57
CA GLY A 9 -2.47 12.92 -0.30
C GLY A 9 -3.14 11.57 -0.45
N LEU A 10 -2.35 10.51 -0.60
CA LEU A 10 -2.85 9.15 -0.73
C LEU A 10 -3.61 8.73 0.53
N LYS A 11 -3.07 9.01 1.72
CA LYS A 11 -3.75 8.70 2.98
C LYS A 11 -5.10 9.40 3.06
N LYS A 12 -5.18 10.66 2.66
CA LYS A 12 -6.44 11.41 2.62
C LYS A 12 -7.43 10.75 1.66
N ARG A 13 -6.98 10.36 0.49
CA ARG A 13 -7.84 9.69 -0.51
C ARG A 13 -8.41 8.40 0.05
N ILE A 14 -7.55 7.56 0.63
CA ILE A 14 -7.96 6.26 1.17
C ILE A 14 -8.95 6.46 2.32
N LYS A 15 -8.69 7.40 3.20
CA LYS A 15 -9.59 7.68 4.32
C LYS A 15 -10.95 8.22 3.85
N GLY A 16 -10.97 8.94 2.73
CA GLY A 16 -12.21 9.39 2.11
C GLY A 16 -13.02 8.24 1.52
N LEU A 17 -12.33 7.25 0.93
CA LEU A 17 -12.99 6.06 0.37
C LEU A 17 -13.50 5.12 1.46
N TYR A 18 -12.77 5.00 2.55
CA TYR A 18 -13.08 4.10 3.66
C TYR A 18 -12.99 4.86 4.98
N PRO A 19 -14.02 5.64 5.35
CA PRO A 19 -13.96 6.47 6.57
C PRO A 19 -13.66 5.70 7.84
N ASP A 20 -14.05 4.42 7.89
CA ASP A 20 -13.86 3.57 9.07
C ASP A 20 -12.53 2.81 9.06
N CYS A 21 -11.71 2.97 8.03
CA CYS A 21 -10.44 2.26 7.96
C CYS A 21 -9.43 2.82 8.96
N LEU A 22 -8.46 1.99 9.30
CA LEU A 22 -7.29 2.41 10.06
C LEU A 22 -6.10 2.45 9.10
N ILE A 23 -5.35 3.53 9.15
CA ILE A 23 -4.13 3.66 8.35
C ILE A 23 -2.96 3.80 9.31
N HIS A 24 -2.02 2.85 9.23
CA HIS A 24 -0.80 2.86 10.02
C HIS A 24 0.41 3.06 9.12
N LYS A 25 1.36 3.83 9.61
CA LYS A 25 2.65 3.95 8.94
C LYS A 25 3.64 3.08 9.68
N ASN A 26 4.31 2.18 8.95
CA ASN A 26 5.35 1.34 9.55
C ASN A 26 6.61 2.14 9.84
N ASP A 27 7.25 1.80 10.95
CA ASP A 27 8.54 2.38 11.31
C ASP A 27 9.65 1.64 10.53
N PRO A 28 10.35 2.32 9.61
CA PRO A 28 11.41 1.67 8.82
C PRO A 28 12.62 1.27 9.67
N ASN A 29 12.71 1.75 10.92
CA ASN A 29 13.80 1.39 11.82
C ASN A 29 13.56 0.07 12.54
N ASP A 30 12.34 -0.45 12.50
CA ASP A 30 12.02 -1.72 13.14
C ASP A 30 12.39 -2.89 12.21
N ILE A 31 11.67 -3.03 11.10
CA ILE A 31 11.98 -4.04 10.09
C ILE A 31 12.09 -3.36 8.74
N GLN A 32 13.27 -3.44 8.13
CA GLN A 32 13.49 -2.82 6.83
C GLN A 32 12.78 -3.59 5.72
N GLY A 33 12.17 -2.86 4.80
CA GLY A 33 11.53 -3.42 3.62
C GLY A 33 10.07 -3.76 3.76
N VAL A 34 9.52 -3.73 4.98
CA VAL A 34 8.07 -3.88 5.17
C VAL A 34 7.38 -2.65 4.56
N PRO A 35 6.29 -2.84 3.79
CA PRO A 35 5.61 -1.71 3.16
C PRO A 35 5.25 -0.57 4.11
N ASP A 36 5.31 0.67 3.60
CA ASP A 36 5.16 1.89 4.40
C ASP A 36 3.83 2.01 5.11
N LEU A 37 2.74 1.69 4.40
CA LEU A 37 1.40 1.91 4.91
C LEU A 37 0.64 0.59 5.05
N LEU A 38 -0.11 0.49 6.14
CA LEU A 38 -1.07 -0.58 6.35
C LEU A 38 -2.45 0.04 6.40
N VAL A 39 -3.36 -0.46 5.55
CA VAL A 39 -4.76 -0.03 5.53
C VAL A 39 -5.61 -1.20 6.00
N THR A 40 -6.19 -1.06 7.20
CA THR A 40 -7.03 -2.10 7.77
C THR A 40 -8.49 -1.69 7.60
N HIS A 41 -9.27 -2.57 6.98
CA HIS A 41 -10.67 -2.32 6.71
C HIS A 41 -11.44 -3.65 6.75
N GLN A 42 -12.47 -3.70 7.59
CA GLN A 42 -13.35 -4.87 7.72
C GLN A 42 -12.57 -6.19 7.94
N GLY A 43 -11.58 -6.14 8.82
CA GLY A 43 -10.81 -7.33 9.18
C GLY A 43 -9.70 -7.71 8.20
N LYS A 44 -9.55 -6.99 7.11
CA LYS A 44 -8.49 -7.23 6.12
C LYS A 44 -7.46 -6.12 6.17
N CYS A 45 -6.23 -6.44 5.81
CA CYS A 45 -5.14 -5.46 5.81
C CYS A 45 -4.46 -5.43 4.45
N ALA A 46 -4.46 -4.26 3.82
CA ALA A 46 -3.73 -4.01 2.59
C ALA A 46 -2.41 -3.30 2.93
N TYR A 47 -1.32 -3.76 2.33
CA TYR A 47 0.01 -3.21 2.51
C TYR A 47 0.40 -2.42 1.27
N LEU A 48 0.80 -1.16 1.45
CA LEU A 48 1.17 -0.29 0.33
C LEU A 48 2.58 0.25 0.54
N GLU A 49 3.46 -0.05 -0.41
CA GLU A 49 4.79 0.55 -0.48
C GLU A 49 4.71 1.78 -1.37
N VAL A 50 4.82 2.96 -0.78
CA VAL A 50 4.62 4.22 -1.49
C VAL A 50 5.90 4.65 -2.18
N LYS A 51 5.82 4.96 -3.46
CA LYS A 51 6.91 5.48 -4.27
C LYS A 51 6.47 6.77 -4.94
N ARG A 52 7.42 7.67 -5.20
CA ARG A 52 7.10 8.96 -5.84
C ARG A 52 6.81 8.83 -7.33
N SER A 53 7.29 7.76 -7.97
CA SER A 53 7.11 7.52 -9.41
C SER A 53 7.39 6.06 -9.75
N SER A 54 7.00 5.67 -10.96
CA SER A 54 7.26 4.32 -11.48
C SER A 54 8.75 4.00 -11.62
N THR A 55 9.60 5.03 -11.72
CA THR A 55 11.04 4.87 -11.91
C THR A 55 11.84 4.96 -10.60
N ALA A 56 11.18 5.20 -9.48
CA ALA A 56 11.84 5.24 -8.18
C ALA A 56 12.47 3.88 -7.87
N SER A 57 13.66 3.89 -7.29
CA SER A 57 14.39 2.65 -7.02
C SER A 57 13.72 1.83 -5.90
N HIS A 58 13.84 0.51 -6.02
CA HIS A 58 13.39 -0.41 -4.98
C HIS A 58 14.60 -1.04 -4.30
N ARG A 59 14.50 -1.28 -3.00
CA ARG A 59 15.47 -2.09 -2.29
C ARG A 59 15.04 -3.55 -2.38
N PRO A 60 15.99 -4.52 -2.39
CA PRO A 60 15.62 -5.95 -2.47
C PRO A 60 14.62 -6.38 -1.40
N ASN A 61 14.74 -5.85 -0.18
CA ASN A 61 13.82 -6.19 0.91
C ASN A 61 12.38 -5.79 0.60
N GLN A 62 12.19 -4.65 -0.08
CA GLN A 62 10.84 -4.18 -0.43
C GLN A 62 10.17 -5.14 -1.40
N ASP A 63 10.90 -5.59 -2.43
CA ASP A 63 10.37 -6.57 -3.39
C ASP A 63 10.06 -7.89 -2.70
N TYR A 64 10.92 -8.32 -1.77
CA TYR A 64 10.70 -9.55 -1.02
C TYR A 64 9.40 -9.50 -0.22
N TYR A 65 9.19 -8.45 0.57
CA TYR A 65 8.00 -8.37 1.42
C TYR A 65 6.71 -8.22 0.62
N VAL A 66 6.71 -7.40 -0.43
CA VAL A 66 5.54 -7.27 -1.29
C VAL A 66 5.18 -8.63 -1.91
N GLY A 67 6.17 -9.33 -2.44
CA GLY A 67 5.96 -10.66 -3.02
C GLY A 67 5.47 -11.67 -2.00
N LYS A 68 6.09 -11.69 -0.82
CA LYS A 68 5.76 -12.66 0.23
C LYS A 68 4.35 -12.46 0.77
N ILE A 69 3.94 -11.22 1.00
CA ILE A 69 2.59 -10.92 1.48
C ILE A 69 1.56 -11.42 0.47
N ASN A 70 1.76 -11.12 -0.82
CA ASN A 70 0.84 -11.58 -1.86
C ASN A 70 0.80 -13.11 -1.95
N GLU A 71 1.96 -13.74 -1.83
CA GLU A 71 2.08 -15.20 -1.88
C GLU A 71 1.30 -15.89 -0.78
N THR A 72 1.22 -15.26 0.40
CA THR A 72 0.50 -15.83 1.54
C THR A 72 -0.99 -15.49 1.55
N GLY A 73 -1.50 -14.91 0.48
CA GLY A 73 -2.93 -14.58 0.37
C GLY A 73 -3.31 -13.19 0.83
N GLY A 74 -2.35 -12.37 1.22
CA GLY A 74 -2.58 -10.97 1.57
C GLY A 74 -2.61 -10.08 0.34
N PHE A 75 -2.62 -8.77 0.58
CA PHE A 75 -2.57 -7.77 -0.48
C PHE A 75 -1.41 -6.83 -0.21
N ALA A 76 -0.48 -6.74 -1.15
CA ALA A 76 0.62 -5.79 -1.07
C ALA A 76 0.94 -5.27 -2.47
N ARG A 77 1.16 -3.97 -2.58
CA ARG A 77 1.46 -3.32 -3.86
C ARG A 77 2.45 -2.19 -3.66
N PHE A 78 3.30 -1.98 -4.65
CA PHE A 78 3.95 -0.68 -4.83
C PHE A 78 2.90 0.26 -5.39
N ILE A 79 2.79 1.47 -4.83
CA ILE A 79 1.83 2.46 -5.29
C ILE A 79 2.55 3.79 -5.57
N PHE A 80 2.27 4.36 -6.72
CA PHE A 80 2.86 5.63 -7.17
C PHE A 80 1.84 6.32 -8.09
N PRO A 81 2.04 7.59 -8.44
CA PRO A 81 1.01 8.31 -9.21
C PRO A 81 0.57 7.60 -10.49
N GLU A 82 1.49 6.95 -11.19
CA GLU A 82 1.19 6.33 -12.48
C GLU A 82 0.32 5.08 -12.37
N ASN A 83 0.33 4.38 -11.23
CA ASN A 83 -0.50 3.18 -11.06
C ASN A 83 -1.57 3.32 -9.97
N GLU A 84 -1.73 4.50 -9.41
CA GLU A 84 -2.61 4.70 -8.24
C GLU A 84 -4.04 4.22 -8.49
N GLU A 85 -4.63 4.58 -9.65
CA GLU A 85 -6.01 4.20 -9.96
C GLU A 85 -6.17 2.68 -10.01
N GLU A 86 -5.23 2.00 -10.64
CA GLU A 86 -5.25 0.54 -10.75
C GLU A 86 -5.12 -0.11 -9.37
N VAL A 87 -4.17 0.36 -8.56
CA VAL A 87 -3.94 -0.21 -7.23
C VAL A 87 -5.15 0.03 -6.33
N ILE A 88 -5.74 1.22 -6.36
CA ILE A 88 -6.95 1.50 -5.57
C ILE A 88 -8.08 0.57 -5.97
N LYS A 89 -8.27 0.33 -7.26
CA LYS A 89 -9.29 -0.61 -7.73
C LYS A 89 -9.04 -2.03 -7.23
N GLU A 90 -7.80 -2.50 -7.34
CA GLU A 90 -7.43 -3.83 -6.85
C GLU A 90 -7.63 -3.95 -5.34
N MET A 91 -7.31 -2.89 -4.60
CA MET A 91 -7.50 -2.87 -3.15
C MET A 91 -9.00 -2.94 -2.80
N GLU A 92 -9.85 -2.21 -3.52
CA GLU A 92 -11.30 -2.30 -3.34
C GLU A 92 -11.81 -3.72 -3.55
N GLU A 93 -11.36 -4.36 -4.62
CA GLU A 93 -11.73 -5.75 -4.92
C GLU A 93 -11.28 -6.69 -3.81
N TYR A 94 -10.07 -6.48 -3.29
CA TYR A 94 -9.55 -7.27 -2.18
C TYR A 94 -10.42 -7.11 -0.91
N PHE A 95 -10.76 -5.89 -0.56
CA PHE A 95 -11.60 -5.62 0.61
C PHE A 95 -13.00 -6.19 0.46
N ASP A 96 -13.55 -6.19 -0.74
CA ASP A 96 -14.86 -6.74 -1.04
C ASP A 96 -14.87 -8.27 -1.12
N GLY A 97 -13.71 -8.91 -1.04
CA GLY A 97 -13.59 -10.36 -1.12
C GLY A 97 -13.63 -10.90 -2.53
N ILE A 98 -13.48 -10.04 -3.54
CA ILE A 98 -13.44 -10.45 -4.94
C ILE A 98 -12.03 -10.94 -5.26
N SER A 99 -11.92 -12.07 -5.92
CA SER A 99 -10.64 -12.62 -6.35
C SER A 99 -10.02 -11.74 -7.43
N VAL A 100 -8.78 -11.37 -7.25
CA VAL A 100 -8.10 -10.46 -8.16
C VAL A 100 -7.05 -11.21 -8.97
#